data_aaa86d6b24b1b94f55c6964327abe823
#
_entry.id   aaa86d6b24b1b94f55c6964327abe823
#
_cell.length_a   1.000
_cell.length_b   1.000
_cell.length_c   1.000
_cell.angle_alpha   90.00
_cell.angle_beta   90.00
_cell.angle_gamma   90.00
#
_symmetry.space_group_name_H-M   'P 1'
#
loop_
_entity.id
_entity.type
_entity.pdbx_description
1 polymer ?
#
loop_
_entity_poly.entity_id
_entity_poly.type
_entity_poly.pdbx_seq_one_letter_code
_entity_poly.pdbx_strand_id
1 'polypeptide(L)'
;MLEIRNVEVLDKTLLNIKKRKSKKTQILLHDTHRRLDEYIMMLKHRKDGKYEDIPHFCIDKLGNIYKIFEPEYSSNTFKIPKIDNGQIKIAIENLGWLNKHSVTGILFNWINSPYRADPYIKNWRNYSFWDRYTEPQMNSLAELCMVLCVEYDINYHCVPSSGYIENCEKFRGILSKSNFSNIYTDINPSFNFNIFEEHVKQAELGIR
;
A
#
# COMPACT_ATOMS: atom_id res chain seq x y z
N MET A 1 18.90 -2.09 11.58
CA MET A 1 19.08 -1.96 10.10
C MET A 1 17.88 -2.61 9.45
N LEU A 2 17.16 -1.88 8.60
CA LEU A 2 15.95 -2.36 7.93
C LEU A 2 16.30 -3.52 6.98
N GLU A 3 15.69 -4.69 7.20
CA GLU A 3 15.89 -5.86 6.33
C GLU A 3 14.89 -5.80 5.17
N ILE A 4 15.38 -5.63 3.96
CA ILE A 4 14.56 -5.63 2.74
C ILE A 4 14.90 -6.88 1.92
N ARG A 5 13.90 -7.73 1.70
CA ARG A 5 14.01 -8.94 0.90
C ARG A 5 13.73 -8.65 -0.56
N ASN A 6 14.64 -9.01 -1.46
CA ASN A 6 14.38 -8.89 -2.88
C ASN A 6 13.48 -10.05 -3.36
N VAL A 7 12.44 -9.72 -4.12
CA VAL A 7 11.62 -10.74 -4.78
C VAL A 7 12.28 -11.11 -6.10
N GLU A 8 13.06 -12.20 -6.12
CA GLU A 8 13.86 -12.63 -7.27
C GLU A 8 13.05 -13.07 -8.50
N VAL A 9 11.75 -13.20 -8.40
CA VAL A 9 10.95 -14.00 -9.34
C VAL A 9 10.13 -13.17 -10.30
N LEU A 10 10.24 -11.86 -10.27
CA LEU A 10 9.57 -11.05 -11.26
C LEU A 10 10.55 -10.81 -12.42
N ASP A 11 10.36 -11.56 -13.51
CA ASP A 11 10.95 -11.15 -14.77
C ASP A 11 10.52 -9.73 -15.07
N LYS A 12 11.45 -8.80 -14.82
CA LYS A 12 11.21 -7.35 -14.95
C LYS A 12 10.75 -6.96 -16.37
N THR A 13 10.93 -7.88 -17.34
CA THR A 13 10.45 -7.69 -18.71
C THR A 13 8.95 -7.94 -18.86
N LEU A 14 8.35 -8.71 -17.95
CA LEU A 14 6.91 -9.01 -17.95
C LEU A 14 6.08 -7.98 -17.16
N LEU A 15 6.74 -7.15 -16.35
CA LEU A 15 6.10 -6.09 -15.61
C LEU A 15 6.03 -4.82 -16.47
N ASN A 16 4.86 -4.20 -16.53
CA ASN A 16 4.68 -2.87 -17.14
C ASN A 16 5.34 -1.76 -16.32
N ILE A 17 6.66 -1.89 -16.14
CA ILE A 17 7.49 -0.92 -15.43
C ILE A 17 8.11 0.02 -16.45
N LYS A 18 7.90 1.31 -16.26
CA LYS A 18 8.56 2.34 -17.05
C LYS A 18 9.98 2.54 -16.53
N LYS A 19 10.97 2.11 -17.28
CA LYS A 19 12.41 2.23 -16.95
C LYS A 19 12.97 3.65 -17.05
N ARG A 20 12.13 4.67 -17.18
CA ARG A 20 12.54 6.06 -17.13
C ARG A 20 12.57 6.54 -15.70
N LYS A 21 13.73 6.96 -15.22
CA LYS A 21 13.90 7.57 -13.89
C LYS A 21 13.08 8.86 -13.78
N SER A 22 12.44 9.05 -12.63
CA SER A 22 11.63 10.23 -12.36
C SER A 22 11.82 10.70 -10.92
N LYS A 23 11.73 12.02 -10.70
CA LYS A 23 11.73 12.58 -9.35
C LYS A 23 10.51 12.09 -8.57
N LYS A 24 10.73 11.56 -7.38
CA LYS A 24 9.68 11.14 -6.46
C LYS A 24 9.26 12.29 -5.55
N THR A 25 7.99 12.39 -5.27
CA THR A 25 7.42 13.44 -4.43
C THR A 25 6.35 12.93 -3.47
N GLN A 26 5.94 11.66 -3.64
CA GLN A 26 4.89 11.03 -2.86
C GLN A 26 5.22 9.57 -2.59
N ILE A 27 4.78 9.07 -1.42
CA ILE A 27 4.67 7.66 -1.12
C ILE A 27 3.17 7.30 -1.15
N LEU A 28 2.79 6.40 -2.05
CA LEU A 28 1.40 5.94 -2.22
C LEU A 28 1.22 4.60 -1.51
N LEU A 29 0.35 4.58 -0.50
CA LEU A 29 -0.03 3.38 0.20
C LEU A 29 -1.29 2.76 -0.42
N HIS A 30 -1.31 1.43 -0.55
CA HIS A 30 -2.50 0.69 -0.97
C HIS A 30 -2.52 -0.72 -0.39
N ASP A 31 -3.69 -1.35 -0.37
CA ASP A 31 -3.88 -2.72 0.11
C ASP A 31 -3.66 -3.73 -1.02
N THR A 32 -3.18 -4.93 -0.68
CA THR A 32 -3.11 -6.04 -1.64
C THR A 32 -4.50 -6.62 -1.95
N HIS A 33 -5.50 -6.39 -1.10
CA HIS A 33 -6.83 -7.00 -1.12
C HIS A 33 -6.85 -8.54 -1.09
N ARG A 34 -5.72 -9.15 -0.76
CA ARG A 34 -5.51 -10.60 -0.62
C ARG A 34 -4.27 -10.87 0.22
N ARG A 35 -3.99 -12.13 0.49
CA ARG A 35 -2.73 -12.52 1.14
C ARG A 35 -1.54 -12.18 0.24
N LEU A 36 -0.39 -11.89 0.85
CA LEU A 36 0.77 -11.44 0.07
C LEU A 36 1.29 -12.51 -0.89
N ASP A 37 1.29 -13.78 -0.48
CA ASP A 37 1.68 -14.90 -1.34
C ASP A 37 0.79 -14.99 -2.60
N GLU A 38 -0.53 -14.88 -2.45
CA GLU A 38 -1.49 -14.83 -3.55
C GLU A 38 -1.28 -13.59 -4.43
N TYR A 39 -0.95 -12.46 -3.82
CA TYR A 39 -0.70 -11.21 -4.55
C TYR A 39 0.57 -11.32 -5.42
N ILE A 40 1.66 -11.82 -4.84
CA ILE A 40 2.91 -12.04 -5.58
C ILE A 40 2.72 -13.07 -6.68
N MET A 41 1.99 -14.17 -6.41
CA MET A 41 1.65 -15.16 -7.44
C MET A 41 0.83 -14.55 -8.58
N MET A 42 -0.13 -13.70 -8.27
CA MET A 42 -0.88 -12.96 -9.28
C MET A 42 0.04 -12.07 -10.13
N LEU A 43 0.96 -11.33 -9.53
CA LEU A 43 1.92 -10.51 -10.28
C LEU A 43 2.81 -11.35 -11.21
N LYS A 44 3.25 -12.53 -10.76
CA LYS A 44 4.08 -13.46 -11.54
C LYS A 44 3.36 -14.08 -12.75
N HIS A 45 2.09 -14.43 -12.57
CA HIS A 45 1.34 -15.21 -13.58
C HIS A 45 0.56 -14.34 -14.55
N ARG A 46 0.37 -13.07 -14.26
CA ARG A 46 -0.36 -12.17 -15.14
C ARG A 46 0.50 -11.67 -16.29
N LYS A 47 0.81 -12.59 -17.21
CA LYS A 47 1.59 -12.35 -18.42
C LYS A 47 0.81 -11.62 -19.53
N ASP A 48 -0.45 -11.27 -19.29
CA ASP A 48 -1.32 -10.61 -20.27
C ASP A 48 -1.02 -9.12 -20.45
N GLY A 49 -0.07 -8.57 -19.70
CA GLY A 49 0.31 -7.15 -19.74
C GLY A 49 -0.77 -6.18 -19.28
N LYS A 50 -1.90 -6.69 -18.77
CA LYS A 50 -3.06 -5.87 -18.39
C LYS A 50 -2.99 -5.35 -16.95
N TYR A 51 -2.17 -5.97 -16.10
CA TYR A 51 -1.98 -5.49 -14.74
C TYR A 51 -0.83 -4.51 -14.68
N GLU A 52 -1.15 -3.28 -14.40
CA GLU A 52 -0.21 -2.16 -14.45
C GLU A 52 0.07 -1.54 -13.07
N ASP A 53 -0.76 -1.88 -12.06
CA ASP A 53 -0.65 -1.36 -10.69
C ASP A 53 0.34 -2.19 -9.85
N ILE A 54 1.62 -2.07 -10.19
CA ILE A 54 2.70 -2.83 -9.55
C ILE A 54 3.35 -1.96 -8.48
N PRO A 55 3.41 -2.39 -7.21
CA PRO A 55 4.10 -1.66 -6.15
C PRO A 55 5.61 -1.81 -6.25
N HIS A 56 6.35 -0.84 -5.72
CA HIS A 56 7.81 -0.94 -5.53
C HIS A 56 8.14 -1.87 -4.37
N PHE A 57 7.32 -1.81 -3.31
CA PHE A 57 7.46 -2.63 -2.11
C PHE A 57 6.15 -3.28 -1.72
N CYS A 58 6.25 -4.43 -1.05
CA CYS A 58 5.15 -5.06 -0.35
C CYS A 58 5.53 -5.30 1.11
N ILE A 59 4.55 -5.28 2.02
CA ILE A 59 4.73 -5.59 3.44
C ILE A 59 3.70 -6.64 3.85
N ASP A 60 4.17 -7.77 4.41
CA ASP A 60 3.29 -8.82 4.91
C ASP A 60 2.77 -8.56 6.34
N LYS A 61 1.86 -9.42 6.84
CA LYS A 61 1.29 -9.32 8.20
C LYS A 61 2.33 -9.42 9.31
N LEU A 62 3.50 -9.97 9.05
CA LEU A 62 4.61 -10.10 10.01
C LEU A 62 5.56 -8.90 9.97
N GLY A 63 5.34 -7.95 9.06
CA GLY A 63 6.20 -6.78 8.87
C GLY A 63 7.41 -7.06 7.97
N ASN A 64 7.50 -8.21 7.30
CA ASN A 64 8.57 -8.43 6.32
C ASN A 64 8.38 -7.53 5.11
N ILE A 65 9.47 -6.89 4.65
CA ILE A 65 9.47 -5.97 3.52
C ILE A 65 10.04 -6.68 2.30
N TYR A 66 9.32 -6.58 1.19
CA TYR A 66 9.71 -7.18 -0.09
C TYR A 66 9.83 -6.08 -1.14
N LYS A 67 11.00 -5.98 -1.78
CA LYS A 67 11.22 -5.06 -2.91
C LYS A 67 10.91 -5.78 -4.22
N ILE A 68 10.05 -5.19 -5.03
CA ILE A 68 9.62 -5.71 -6.33
C ILE A 68 10.48 -5.13 -7.45
N PHE A 69 10.67 -3.81 -7.45
CA PHE A 69 11.54 -3.09 -8.39
C PHE A 69 12.05 -1.78 -7.81
N GLU A 70 13.00 -1.16 -8.48
CA GLU A 70 13.67 0.05 -7.99
C GLU A 70 12.73 1.26 -7.95
N PRO A 71 12.72 2.04 -6.85
CA PRO A 71 11.83 3.18 -6.67
C PRO A 71 11.97 4.28 -7.73
N GLU A 72 13.15 4.43 -8.35
CA GLU A 72 13.35 5.46 -9.39
C GLU A 72 12.48 5.24 -10.63
N TYR A 73 12.04 4.02 -10.88
CA TYR A 73 11.15 3.69 -11.99
C TYR A 73 9.69 3.94 -11.62
N SER A 74 8.75 3.66 -12.50
CA SER A 74 7.32 3.85 -12.26
C SER A 74 6.47 2.74 -12.87
N SER A 75 5.32 2.51 -12.26
CA SER A 75 4.23 1.67 -12.78
C SER A 75 2.96 2.51 -12.93
N ASN A 76 1.96 1.97 -13.61
CA ASN A 76 0.72 2.70 -13.91
C ASN A 76 -0.39 2.32 -12.92
N THR A 77 -0.62 3.08 -11.86
CA THR A 77 -1.78 2.90 -10.96
C THR A 77 -3.00 3.65 -11.48
N PHE A 78 -2.79 4.92 -11.81
CA PHE A 78 -3.87 5.81 -12.25
C PHE A 78 -3.91 5.98 -13.77
N LYS A 79 -2.92 5.47 -14.50
CA LYS A 79 -2.71 5.67 -15.95
C LYS A 79 -2.51 7.14 -16.33
N ILE A 80 -2.11 7.95 -15.37
CA ILE A 80 -1.80 9.37 -15.52
C ILE A 80 -0.30 9.56 -15.25
N PRO A 81 0.52 9.72 -16.31
CA PRO A 81 1.99 9.74 -16.16
C PRO A 81 2.49 10.81 -15.18
N LYS A 82 1.84 11.98 -15.13
CA LYS A 82 2.21 13.05 -14.20
C LYS A 82 2.06 12.64 -12.73
N ILE A 83 1.09 11.79 -12.41
CA ILE A 83 0.85 11.26 -11.06
C ILE A 83 1.75 10.06 -10.81
N ASP A 84 1.64 9.04 -11.68
CA ASP A 84 2.30 7.75 -11.49
C ASP A 84 3.83 7.85 -11.41
N ASN A 85 4.43 8.76 -12.19
CA ASN A 85 5.89 8.94 -12.18
C ASN A 85 6.41 9.55 -10.88
N GLY A 86 5.63 10.38 -10.20
CA GLY A 86 6.00 11.03 -8.94
C GLY A 86 5.87 10.17 -7.69
N GLN A 87 5.40 8.92 -7.83
CA GLN A 87 5.05 8.08 -6.68
C GLN A 87 6.03 6.93 -6.45
N ILE A 88 6.34 6.66 -5.17
CA ILE A 88 6.82 5.37 -4.69
C ILE A 88 5.61 4.64 -4.09
N LYS A 89 5.34 3.41 -4.53
CA LYS A 89 4.13 2.66 -4.19
C LYS A 89 4.45 1.52 -3.24
N ILE A 90 3.71 1.43 -2.14
CA ILE A 90 3.86 0.37 -1.14
C ILE A 90 2.52 -0.34 -0.99
N ALA A 91 2.49 -1.64 -1.29
CA ALA A 91 1.35 -2.51 -1.05
C ALA A 91 1.45 -3.15 0.33
N ILE A 92 0.41 -3.03 1.14
CA ILE A 92 0.35 -3.61 2.47
C ILE A 92 -0.57 -4.82 2.42
N GLU A 93 -0.13 -5.98 2.93
CA GLU A 93 -0.99 -7.15 3.02
C GLU A 93 -2.21 -6.85 3.89
N ASN A 94 -3.34 -6.73 3.25
CA ASN A 94 -4.62 -6.48 3.90
C ASN A 94 -5.73 -6.96 2.98
N LEU A 95 -6.74 -7.64 3.55
CA LEU A 95 -7.86 -8.18 2.77
C LEU A 95 -8.87 -7.11 2.37
N GLY A 96 -8.75 -5.89 2.90
CA GLY A 96 -9.65 -4.78 2.63
C GLY A 96 -11.00 -4.95 3.34
N TRP A 97 -12.08 -4.71 2.60
CA TRP A 97 -13.43 -4.87 3.12
C TRP A 97 -13.86 -6.33 3.21
N LEU A 98 -14.73 -6.61 4.17
CA LEU A 98 -15.23 -7.95 4.46
C LEU A 98 -16.76 -7.96 4.39
N ASN A 99 -17.32 -9.02 3.80
CA ASN A 99 -18.75 -9.28 3.76
C ASN A 99 -19.14 -10.28 4.85
N LYS A 100 -20.25 -10.02 5.52
CA LYS A 100 -20.83 -10.94 6.49
C LYS A 100 -21.83 -11.87 5.82
N HIS A 101 -21.63 -13.19 5.95
CA HIS A 101 -22.59 -14.17 5.47
C HIS A 101 -23.88 -14.08 6.30
N SER A 102 -25.03 -13.96 5.66
CA SER A 102 -26.32 -13.66 6.30
C SER A 102 -26.78 -14.73 7.28
N VAL A 103 -26.46 -16.01 7.03
CA VAL A 103 -26.90 -17.15 7.85
C VAL A 103 -25.87 -17.52 8.90
N THR A 104 -24.60 -17.64 8.52
CA THR A 104 -23.54 -18.14 9.43
C THR A 104 -22.85 -17.05 10.24
N GLY A 105 -23.01 -15.80 9.84
CA GLY A 105 -22.30 -14.68 10.46
C GLY A 105 -20.80 -14.61 10.17
N ILE A 106 -20.24 -15.57 9.44
CA ILE A 106 -18.83 -15.63 9.08
C ILE A 106 -18.49 -14.48 8.11
N LEU A 107 -17.35 -13.85 8.32
CA LEU A 107 -16.84 -12.81 7.42
C LEU A 107 -15.99 -13.42 6.31
N PHE A 108 -16.09 -12.86 5.10
CA PHE A 108 -15.36 -13.27 3.91
C PHE A 108 -14.81 -12.04 3.19
N ASN A 109 -13.65 -12.17 2.58
CA ASN A 109 -13.14 -11.17 1.65
C ASN A 109 -13.81 -11.29 0.28
N TRP A 110 -13.44 -10.42 -0.66
CA TRP A 110 -14.01 -10.35 -2.00
C TRP A 110 -13.78 -11.60 -2.89
N ILE A 111 -12.78 -12.44 -2.55
CA ILE A 111 -12.51 -13.74 -3.21
C ILE A 111 -13.10 -14.92 -2.42
N ASN A 112 -14.04 -14.66 -1.53
CA ASN A 112 -14.72 -15.64 -0.68
C ASN A 112 -13.80 -16.46 0.26
N SER A 113 -12.62 -15.95 0.61
CA SER A 113 -11.81 -16.55 1.66
C SER A 113 -12.34 -16.16 3.04
N PRO A 114 -12.55 -17.14 3.97
CA PRO A 114 -13.08 -16.84 5.30
C PRO A 114 -12.07 -16.04 6.12
N TYR A 115 -12.59 -15.03 6.82
CA TYR A 115 -11.85 -14.22 7.77
C TYR A 115 -12.13 -14.66 9.19
N ARG A 116 -11.10 -14.91 9.99
CA ARG A 116 -11.22 -15.49 11.34
C ARG A 116 -10.69 -14.59 12.46
N ALA A 117 -10.07 -13.47 12.12
CA ALA A 117 -9.60 -12.48 13.10
C ALA A 117 -10.71 -11.49 13.46
N ASP A 118 -10.47 -10.66 14.48
CA ASP A 118 -11.41 -9.60 14.85
C ASP A 118 -11.38 -8.48 13.81
N PRO A 119 -12.53 -8.18 13.17
CA PRO A 119 -12.60 -7.12 12.18
C PRO A 119 -12.53 -5.74 12.84
N TYR A 120 -12.13 -4.74 12.08
CA TYR A 120 -12.41 -3.35 12.40
C TYR A 120 -13.81 -3.00 11.91
N ILE A 121 -14.65 -2.45 12.79
CA ILE A 121 -16.04 -2.14 12.49
C ILE A 121 -16.19 -0.63 12.30
N LYS A 122 -16.47 -0.22 11.07
CA LYS A 122 -16.75 1.17 10.72
C LYS A 122 -17.48 1.24 9.38
N ASN A 123 -18.62 1.92 9.36
CA ASN A 123 -19.31 2.18 8.10
C ASN A 123 -18.52 3.17 7.26
N TRP A 124 -18.01 2.71 6.14
CA TRP A 124 -17.27 3.52 5.18
C TRP A 124 -17.38 2.92 3.77
N ARG A 125 -17.71 3.76 2.77
CA ARG A 125 -17.83 3.37 1.35
C ARG A 125 -18.64 2.09 1.12
N ASN A 126 -19.82 2.00 1.75
CA ASN A 126 -20.77 0.89 1.68
C ASN A 126 -20.32 -0.42 2.35
N TYR A 127 -19.25 -0.44 3.11
CA TYR A 127 -18.77 -1.59 3.88
C TYR A 127 -18.73 -1.27 5.36
N SER A 128 -18.92 -2.29 6.20
CA SER A 128 -18.95 -2.13 7.66
C SER A 128 -17.84 -2.89 8.38
N PHE A 129 -17.23 -3.87 7.73
CA PHE A 129 -16.20 -4.73 8.33
C PHE A 129 -14.93 -4.66 7.48
N TRP A 130 -13.78 -4.54 8.18
CA TRP A 130 -12.48 -4.33 7.55
C TRP A 130 -11.42 -5.20 8.19
N ASP A 131 -10.48 -5.69 7.39
CA ASP A 131 -9.27 -6.33 7.92
C ASP A 131 -8.40 -5.28 8.62
N ARG A 132 -7.78 -5.66 9.75
CA ARG A 132 -6.91 -4.78 10.54
C ARG A 132 -5.48 -4.86 10.04
N TYR A 133 -4.76 -3.74 10.15
CA TYR A 133 -3.31 -3.74 10.06
C TYR A 133 -2.70 -4.24 11.37
N THR A 134 -1.59 -4.97 11.27
CA THR A 134 -0.87 -5.47 12.45
C THR A 134 0.17 -4.45 12.91
N GLU A 135 0.53 -4.52 14.18
CA GLU A 135 1.59 -3.65 14.73
C GLU A 135 2.94 -3.86 14.01
N PRO A 136 3.42 -5.10 13.73
CA PRO A 136 4.62 -5.31 12.93
C PRO A 136 4.56 -4.66 11.53
N GLN A 137 3.40 -4.70 10.87
CA GLN A 137 3.23 -4.00 9.58
C GLN A 137 3.41 -2.49 9.73
N MET A 138 2.78 -1.90 10.75
CA MET A 138 2.82 -0.45 10.97
C MET A 138 4.24 0.02 11.29
N ASN A 139 4.98 -0.72 12.11
CA ASN A 139 6.36 -0.41 12.46
C ASN A 139 7.28 -0.48 11.23
N SER A 140 7.25 -1.59 10.50
CA SER A 140 8.06 -1.76 9.29
C SER A 140 7.70 -0.76 8.19
N LEU A 141 6.41 -0.44 8.04
CA LEU A 141 5.95 0.59 7.10
C LEU A 141 6.50 1.97 7.48
N ALA A 142 6.49 2.33 8.76
CA ALA A 142 7.01 3.61 9.23
C ALA A 142 8.52 3.74 8.98
N GLU A 143 9.29 2.69 9.31
CA GLU A 143 10.72 2.66 9.04
C GLU A 143 11.02 2.76 7.54
N LEU A 144 10.32 2.00 6.70
CA LEU A 144 10.47 2.06 5.24
C LEU A 144 10.12 3.44 4.70
N CYS A 145 9.01 4.03 5.13
CA CYS A 145 8.60 5.36 4.70
C CYS A 145 9.64 6.41 5.10
N MET A 146 10.20 6.34 6.32
CA MET A 146 11.25 7.28 6.73
C MET A 146 12.50 7.15 5.87
N VAL A 147 12.99 5.93 5.62
CA VAL A 147 14.15 5.71 4.74
C VAL A 147 13.90 6.30 3.35
N LEU A 148 12.73 6.03 2.76
CA LEU A 148 12.37 6.55 1.44
C LEU A 148 12.19 8.08 1.42
N CYS A 149 11.64 8.66 2.49
CA CYS A 149 11.52 10.12 2.62
C CYS A 149 12.89 10.79 2.62
N VAL A 150 13.86 10.24 3.35
CA VAL A 150 15.24 10.75 3.39
C VAL A 150 15.93 10.55 2.03
N GLU A 151 15.86 9.36 1.45
CA GLU A 151 16.57 9.02 0.21
C GLU A 151 16.07 9.82 -1.00
N TYR A 152 14.74 10.08 -1.07
CA TYR A 152 14.10 10.72 -2.23
C TYR A 152 13.68 12.18 -1.99
N ASP A 153 14.04 12.78 -0.86
CA ASP A 153 13.65 14.15 -0.48
C ASP A 153 12.11 14.33 -0.51
N ILE A 154 11.39 13.37 0.09
CA ILE A 154 9.94 13.39 0.24
C ILE A 154 9.59 13.83 1.65
N ASN A 155 8.60 14.71 1.79
CA ASN A 155 8.11 15.11 3.11
C ASN A 155 7.46 13.89 3.81
N TYR A 156 7.77 13.67 5.09
CA TYR A 156 7.21 12.57 5.89
C TYR A 156 5.77 12.81 6.39
N HIS A 157 5.19 13.99 6.13
CA HIS A 157 3.81 14.26 6.53
C HIS A 157 2.83 13.35 5.82
N CYS A 158 1.84 12.91 6.59
CA CYS A 158 0.75 12.09 6.10
C CYS A 158 -0.49 12.92 5.80
N VAL A 159 -1.31 12.43 4.89
CA VAL A 159 -2.69 12.92 4.78
C VAL A 159 -3.47 12.60 6.08
N PRO A 160 -4.49 13.41 6.45
CA PRO A 160 -5.18 13.23 7.73
C PRO A 160 -6.12 12.01 7.77
N SER A 161 -6.47 11.44 6.63
CA SER A 161 -7.43 10.34 6.57
C SER A 161 -7.41 9.60 5.23
N SER A 162 -8.08 8.44 5.18
CA SER A 162 -8.33 7.67 3.93
C SER A 162 -9.43 8.29 3.04
N GLY A 163 -9.95 9.47 3.35
CA GLY A 163 -10.97 10.15 2.54
C GLY A 163 -10.43 10.74 1.24
N TYR A 164 -11.31 11.02 0.28
CA TYR A 164 -10.95 11.76 -0.92
C TYR A 164 -10.42 13.16 -0.57
N ILE A 165 -9.37 13.56 -1.25
CA ILE A 165 -8.75 14.89 -1.09
C ILE A 165 -8.66 15.55 -2.47
N GLU A 166 -9.26 16.71 -2.60
CA GLU A 166 -9.18 17.49 -3.83
C GLU A 166 -7.73 17.92 -4.12
N ASN A 167 -7.28 17.74 -5.37
CA ASN A 167 -5.92 18.05 -5.80
C ASN A 167 -4.81 17.29 -5.03
N CYS A 168 -5.09 16.07 -4.54
CA CYS A 168 -4.12 15.29 -3.77
C CYS A 168 -2.84 14.96 -4.57
N GLU A 169 -2.86 15.07 -5.89
CA GLU A 169 -1.67 14.95 -6.74
C GLU A 169 -0.63 16.06 -6.50
N LYS A 170 -1.02 17.17 -5.85
CA LYS A 170 -0.12 18.26 -5.46
C LYS A 170 0.48 18.06 -4.07
N PHE A 171 -0.12 17.17 -3.26
CA PHE A 171 0.40 16.85 -1.93
C PHE A 171 1.81 16.25 -2.05
N ARG A 172 2.70 16.60 -1.12
CA ARG A 172 4.05 16.05 -1.04
C ARG A 172 4.20 15.34 0.28
N GLY A 173 4.32 14.02 0.24
CA GLY A 173 4.35 13.21 1.45
C GLY A 173 3.69 11.85 1.26
N ILE A 174 3.14 11.29 2.34
CA ILE A 174 2.56 9.96 2.41
C ILE A 174 1.04 10.04 2.30
N LEU A 175 0.46 9.33 1.36
CA LEU A 175 -0.96 9.32 1.06
C LEU A 175 -1.43 7.93 0.64
N SER A 176 -2.75 7.76 0.57
CA SER A 176 -3.36 6.51 0.14
C SER A 176 -4.02 6.60 -1.22
N LYS A 177 -4.23 5.47 -1.86
CA LYS A 177 -4.93 5.39 -3.14
C LYS A 177 -6.36 5.95 -3.05
N SER A 178 -7.03 5.74 -1.92
CA SER A 178 -8.37 6.27 -1.67
C SER A 178 -8.46 7.80 -1.59
N ASN A 179 -7.33 8.51 -1.42
CA ASN A 179 -7.31 9.97 -1.47
C ASN A 179 -7.53 10.51 -2.90
N PHE A 180 -7.23 9.72 -3.93
CA PHE A 180 -7.41 10.12 -5.33
C PHE A 180 -8.84 9.94 -5.85
N SER A 181 -9.62 9.02 -5.28
CA SER A 181 -11.00 8.79 -5.73
C SER A 181 -11.84 8.06 -4.68
N ASN A 182 -13.14 8.39 -4.66
CA ASN A 182 -14.13 7.72 -3.81
C ASN A 182 -14.43 6.27 -4.23
N ILE A 183 -13.97 5.81 -5.39
CA ILE A 183 -14.13 4.41 -5.82
C ILE A 183 -13.13 3.47 -5.14
N TYR A 184 -12.00 3.98 -4.67
CA TYR A 184 -10.98 3.16 -3.99
C TYR A 184 -11.29 2.98 -2.51
N THR A 185 -11.02 1.80 -1.99
CA THR A 185 -11.24 1.40 -0.59
C THR A 185 -9.95 1.18 0.19
N ASP A 186 -8.82 1.45 -0.42
CA ASP A 186 -7.49 1.30 0.15
C ASP A 186 -6.75 2.65 0.23
N ILE A 187 -6.21 2.99 1.31
CA ILE A 187 -6.04 2.31 2.62
C ILE A 187 -7.37 2.33 3.38
N ASN A 188 -7.74 1.22 3.99
CA ASN A 188 -9.02 1.08 4.68
C ASN A 188 -9.08 1.85 6.02
N PRO A 189 -10.26 2.07 6.61
CA PRO A 189 -10.43 2.95 7.77
C PRO A 189 -9.89 2.39 9.10
N SER A 190 -9.31 1.19 9.14
CA SER A 190 -8.58 0.69 10.31
C SER A 190 -7.17 1.30 10.44
N PHE A 191 -6.68 1.95 9.39
CA PHE A 191 -5.41 2.67 9.39
C PHE A 191 -5.56 4.06 10.03
N ASN A 192 -4.76 4.32 11.05
CA ASN A 192 -4.75 5.62 11.71
C ASN A 192 -3.54 6.44 11.25
N PHE A 193 -3.76 7.38 10.33
CA PHE A 193 -2.70 8.21 9.76
C PHE A 193 -1.99 9.09 10.80
N ASN A 194 -2.70 9.57 11.82
CA ASN A 194 -2.07 10.42 12.85
C ASN A 194 -1.07 9.60 13.69
N ILE A 195 -1.49 8.42 14.14
CA ILE A 195 -0.57 7.52 14.88
C ILE A 195 0.57 7.07 13.98
N PHE A 196 0.29 6.79 12.70
CA PHE A 196 1.31 6.39 11.75
C PHE A 196 2.34 7.49 11.51
N GLU A 197 1.92 8.76 11.37
CA GLU A 197 2.84 9.89 11.23
C GLU A 197 3.77 10.03 12.44
N GLU A 198 3.26 9.80 13.67
CA GLU A 198 4.11 9.78 14.86
C GLU A 198 5.14 8.63 14.84
N HIS A 199 4.76 7.44 14.35
CA HIS A 199 5.71 6.34 14.19
C HIS A 199 6.81 6.68 13.16
N VAL A 200 6.45 7.33 12.04
CA VAL A 200 7.43 7.78 11.03
C VAL A 200 8.41 8.79 11.63
N LYS A 201 7.93 9.75 12.43
CA LYS A 201 8.80 10.71 13.15
C LYS A 201 9.72 10.02 14.15
N GLN A 202 9.22 9.03 14.89
CA GLN A 202 10.04 8.26 15.85
C GLN A 202 11.14 7.45 15.14
N ALA A 203 10.83 6.88 13.96
CA ALA A 203 11.81 6.17 13.15
C ALA A 203 12.96 7.09 12.69
N GLU A 204 12.73 8.38 12.45
CA GLU A 204 13.78 9.36 12.16
C GLU A 204 14.81 9.45 13.31
N LEU A 205 14.36 9.44 14.55
CA LEU A 205 15.22 9.51 15.73
C LEU A 205 16.10 8.27 15.92
N GLY A 206 15.63 7.11 15.43
CA GLY A 206 16.38 5.84 15.49
C GLY A 206 17.40 5.67 14.34
N ILE A 207 17.31 6.48 13.28
CA ILE A 207 18.25 6.45 12.13
C ILE A 207 19.43 7.39 12.34
N ARG A 208 19.32 8.40 13.22
CA ARG A 208 20.38 9.32 13.61
C ARG A 208 21.23 8.74 14.74
#